data_116f863390f53495b9d2aeab081ec090
#
_entry.id   116f863390f53495b9d2aeab081ec090
#
_cell.length_a   1.000
_cell.length_b   1.000
_cell.length_c   1.000
_cell.angle_alpha   90.00
_cell.angle_beta   90.00
_cell.angle_gamma   90.00
#
_symmetry.space_group_name_H-M   'P 1'
#
loop_
_entity.id
_entity.type
_entity.pdbx_description
1 polymer ?
#
loop_
_entity_poly.entity_id
_entity_poly.type
_entity_poly.pdbx_seq_one_letter_code
_entity_poly.pdbx_strand_id
1 'polypeptide(L)'
;QTPSLLVAMNQLSNHDHSRFLTRTNQMVGRIGTVGPEMASANVKPAVMREAVMIQMTWPGAPTLYYGDEAGVCGWTDPDSRRTFPWGHEDFEMMDFHRYMIAIHKNLPALRRGSIKQLAADHQLIAYGRMHGSNKCVVVVNNGDYERQMELPVWEIGVVGHPIMRRLMFTYADGYNAGIKEYEVKDGKVEVKLPPYSGILLSVGEKR
;
A
#
# COMPACT_ATOMS: atom_id res chain seq x y z
N GLN A 1 1.40 20.00 -4.66
CA GLN A 1 2.64 20.52 -4.06
C GLN A 1 2.95 19.74 -2.78
N THR A 2 4.18 19.24 -2.62
CA THR A 2 4.55 18.32 -1.55
C THR A 2 4.25 18.86 -0.13
N PRO A 3 4.49 20.14 0.21
CA PRO A 3 4.20 20.64 1.56
C PRO A 3 2.75 20.47 1.99
N SER A 4 1.80 20.71 1.09
CA SER A 4 0.37 20.54 1.38
C SER A 4 -0.01 19.08 1.55
N LEU A 5 0.62 18.18 0.79
CA LEU A 5 0.41 16.73 0.92
C LEU A 5 0.93 16.19 2.26
N LEU A 6 2.03 16.75 2.78
CA LEU A 6 2.65 16.27 4.03
C LEU A 6 1.79 16.50 5.29
N VAL A 7 0.81 17.38 5.22
CA VAL A 7 -0.15 17.62 6.32
C VAL A 7 -1.49 16.91 6.10
N ALA A 8 -1.64 16.19 4.99
CA ALA A 8 -2.85 15.43 4.69
C ALA A 8 -2.95 14.18 5.57
N MET A 9 -4.17 13.83 5.95
CA MET A 9 -4.50 12.63 6.69
C MET A 9 -4.79 11.50 5.70
N ASN A 10 -3.90 10.52 5.61
CA ASN A 10 -4.06 9.37 4.71
C ASN A 10 -4.87 8.29 5.43
N GLN A 11 -6.16 8.22 5.16
CA GLN A 11 -7.06 7.22 5.78
C GLN A 11 -7.76 6.38 4.71
N LEU A 12 -7.96 5.10 4.99
CA LEU A 12 -8.74 4.19 4.15
C LEU A 12 -10.20 4.12 4.59
N SER A 13 -10.44 4.11 5.90
CA SER A 13 -11.76 4.08 6.50
C SER A 13 -11.93 5.19 7.54
N ASN A 14 -13.17 5.53 7.83
CA ASN A 14 -13.56 6.39 8.94
C ASN A 14 -14.96 6.01 9.46
N HIS A 15 -15.46 6.76 10.41
CA HIS A 15 -16.74 6.48 11.08
C HIS A 15 -17.99 6.82 10.25
N ASP A 16 -17.86 7.54 9.13
CA ASP A 16 -18.99 7.95 8.27
C ASP A 16 -19.17 7.03 7.06
N HIS A 17 -18.07 6.47 6.56
CA HIS A 17 -18.07 5.67 5.35
C HIS A 17 -17.98 4.17 5.65
N SER A 18 -18.39 3.36 4.68
CA SER A 18 -18.15 1.92 4.74
C SER A 18 -16.66 1.62 4.87
N ARG A 19 -16.34 0.55 5.59
CA ARG A 19 -14.95 0.07 5.73
C ARG A 19 -14.33 -0.17 4.36
N PHE A 20 -13.03 0.15 4.22
CA PHE A 20 -12.34 -0.04 2.94
C PHE A 20 -12.39 -1.50 2.48
N LEU A 21 -12.16 -2.44 3.39
CA LEU A 21 -12.23 -3.87 3.05
C LEU A 21 -13.61 -4.25 2.50
N THR A 22 -14.71 -3.75 3.08
CA THR A 22 -16.06 -3.94 2.53
C THR A 22 -16.17 -3.39 1.11
N ARG A 23 -15.62 -2.21 0.85
CA ARG A 23 -15.69 -1.60 -0.50
C ARG A 23 -14.97 -2.41 -1.58
N THR A 24 -14.04 -3.28 -1.20
CA THR A 24 -13.33 -4.17 -2.14
C THR A 24 -14.25 -5.21 -2.78
N ASN A 25 -15.41 -5.49 -2.20
CA ASN A 25 -16.40 -6.40 -2.78
C ASN A 25 -17.24 -5.78 -3.91
N GLN A 26 -17.09 -4.46 -4.13
CA GLN A 26 -17.78 -3.68 -5.17
C GLN A 26 -19.32 -3.70 -5.07
N MET A 27 -19.85 -4.10 -3.92
CA MET A 27 -21.30 -4.07 -3.68
C MET A 27 -21.72 -2.68 -3.18
N VAL A 28 -22.89 -2.25 -3.67
CA VAL A 28 -23.57 -1.06 -3.13
C VAL A 28 -24.66 -1.55 -2.18
N GLY A 29 -24.53 -1.20 -0.89
CA GLY A 29 -25.48 -1.66 0.11
C GLY A 29 -25.42 -0.87 1.41
N ARG A 30 -26.41 -1.12 2.26
CA ARG A 30 -26.50 -0.64 3.63
C ARG A 30 -27.03 -1.78 4.50
N ILE A 31 -26.78 -1.70 5.80
CA ILE A 31 -27.24 -2.72 6.75
C ILE A 31 -28.76 -3.02 6.61
N GLY A 32 -29.58 -2.01 6.42
CA GLY A 32 -31.03 -2.14 6.30
C GLY A 32 -31.54 -2.67 4.95
N THR A 33 -30.68 -2.77 3.92
CA THR A 33 -31.09 -3.23 2.57
C THR A 33 -30.53 -4.60 2.20
N VAL A 34 -29.31 -4.92 2.64
CA VAL A 34 -28.62 -6.16 2.25
C VAL A 34 -28.13 -7.00 3.43
N GLY A 35 -28.34 -6.52 4.65
CA GLY A 35 -27.88 -7.19 5.88
C GLY A 35 -26.42 -6.93 6.22
N PRO A 36 -26.05 -7.12 7.51
CA PRO A 36 -24.69 -6.85 8.01
C PRO A 36 -23.67 -7.88 7.49
N GLU A 37 -24.06 -9.12 7.23
CA GLU A 37 -23.19 -10.21 6.76
C GLU A 37 -22.63 -9.94 5.36
N MET A 38 -23.40 -9.25 4.52
CA MET A 38 -22.97 -8.92 3.16
C MET A 38 -21.83 -7.91 3.11
N ALA A 39 -21.56 -7.20 4.20
CA ALA A 39 -20.41 -6.32 4.30
C ALA A 39 -19.07 -7.06 4.21
N SER A 40 -19.03 -8.32 4.60
CA SER A 40 -17.83 -9.18 4.55
C SER A 40 -17.82 -10.18 3.40
N ALA A 41 -18.92 -10.24 2.63
CA ALA A 41 -19.02 -11.17 1.50
C ALA A 41 -18.13 -10.73 0.32
N ASN A 42 -17.36 -11.66 -0.25
CA ASN A 42 -16.53 -11.45 -1.44
C ASN A 42 -15.52 -10.28 -1.33
N VAL A 43 -15.09 -9.93 -0.14
CA VAL A 43 -14.03 -8.93 0.06
C VAL A 43 -12.69 -9.42 -0.50
N LYS A 44 -11.84 -8.49 -0.90
CA LYS A 44 -10.53 -8.78 -1.51
C LYS A 44 -9.38 -8.28 -0.60
N PRO A 45 -8.83 -9.12 0.28
CA PRO A 45 -7.70 -8.73 1.13
C PRO A 45 -6.47 -8.26 0.34
N ALA A 46 -6.25 -8.79 -0.88
CA ALA A 46 -5.19 -8.30 -1.77
C ALA A 46 -5.31 -6.80 -2.04
N VAL A 47 -6.51 -6.31 -2.39
CA VAL A 47 -6.77 -4.89 -2.64
C VAL A 47 -6.61 -4.06 -1.35
N MET A 48 -6.96 -4.63 -0.20
CA MET A 48 -6.67 -3.98 1.10
C MET A 48 -5.16 -3.82 1.33
N ARG A 49 -4.34 -4.85 1.05
CA ARG A 49 -2.88 -4.76 1.16
C ARG A 49 -2.29 -3.73 0.21
N GLU A 50 -2.78 -3.62 -1.03
CA GLU A 50 -2.39 -2.56 -1.96
C GLU A 50 -2.68 -1.16 -1.41
N ALA A 51 -3.89 -0.97 -0.89
CA ALA A 51 -4.31 0.31 -0.33
C ALA A 51 -3.49 0.70 0.91
N VAL A 52 -3.20 -0.25 1.81
CA VAL A 52 -2.33 -0.04 2.97
C VAL A 52 -0.90 0.29 2.53
N MET A 53 -0.38 -0.37 1.48
CA MET A 53 0.93 -0.01 0.92
C MET A 53 0.94 1.45 0.46
N ILE A 54 -0.08 1.91 -0.25
CA ILE A 54 -0.21 3.31 -0.66
C ILE A 54 -0.35 4.20 0.58
N GLN A 55 -1.24 3.88 1.53
CA GLN A 55 -1.46 4.66 2.74
C GLN A 55 -0.16 4.92 3.53
N MET A 56 0.69 3.90 3.67
CA MET A 56 1.93 3.98 4.42
C MET A 56 3.09 4.60 3.65
N THR A 57 2.98 4.77 2.33
CA THR A 57 4.08 5.27 1.50
C THR A 57 3.77 6.57 0.78
N TRP A 58 2.51 7.00 0.67
CA TRP A 58 2.11 8.29 0.13
C TRP A 58 2.50 9.43 1.08
N PRO A 59 2.78 10.66 0.57
CA PRO A 59 2.99 11.82 1.44
C PRO A 59 1.79 12.09 2.33
N GLY A 60 2.02 12.37 3.61
CA GLY A 60 0.98 12.66 4.59
C GLY A 60 1.14 11.87 5.88
N ALA A 61 0.15 11.94 6.73
CA ALA A 61 0.08 11.22 8.00
C ALA A 61 -0.78 9.95 7.85
N PRO A 62 -0.18 8.77 7.81
CA PRO A 62 -0.95 7.52 7.81
C PRO A 62 -1.85 7.46 9.04
N THR A 63 -3.14 7.31 8.83
CA THR A 63 -4.15 7.31 9.88
C THR A 63 -4.97 6.04 9.79
N LEU A 64 -4.88 5.20 10.80
CA LEU A 64 -5.66 3.97 10.88
C LEU A 64 -7.00 4.24 11.56
N TYR A 65 -8.08 3.80 10.96
CA TYR A 65 -9.34 3.64 11.65
C TYR A 65 -9.35 2.26 12.30
N TYR A 66 -9.59 2.20 13.61
CA TYR A 66 -9.48 0.96 14.38
C TYR A 66 -10.18 -0.21 13.72
N GLY A 67 -9.56 -1.38 13.73
CA GLY A 67 -10.10 -2.60 13.15
C GLY A 67 -9.80 -2.79 11.67
N ASP A 68 -9.36 -1.77 10.91
CA ASP A 68 -8.91 -1.97 9.53
C ASP A 68 -7.75 -2.95 9.48
N GLU A 69 -6.84 -2.86 10.47
CA GLU A 69 -5.71 -3.78 10.66
C GLU A 69 -6.14 -5.19 11.04
N ALA A 70 -7.32 -5.35 11.60
CA ALA A 70 -7.86 -6.63 12.06
C ALA A 70 -8.90 -7.24 11.08
N GLY A 71 -9.05 -6.66 9.89
CA GLY A 71 -9.96 -7.15 8.87
C GLY A 71 -11.44 -6.83 9.11
N VAL A 72 -11.75 -5.80 9.92
CA VAL A 72 -13.13 -5.42 10.20
C VAL A 72 -13.82 -4.89 8.96
N CYS A 73 -14.94 -5.50 8.63
CA CYS A 73 -15.88 -5.05 7.59
C CYS A 73 -17.04 -4.28 8.20
N GLY A 74 -17.73 -3.48 7.39
CA GLY A 74 -18.94 -2.75 7.81
C GLY A 74 -19.40 -1.79 6.71
N TRP A 75 -20.71 -1.64 6.59
CA TRP A 75 -21.34 -0.63 5.75
C TRP A 75 -21.13 0.78 6.34
N THR A 76 -21.79 1.78 5.80
CA THR A 76 -21.77 3.15 6.34
C THR A 76 -22.31 3.19 7.77
N ASP A 77 -22.12 4.32 8.47
CA ASP A 77 -22.66 4.54 9.81
C ASP A 77 -24.11 4.03 9.96
N PRO A 78 -24.44 3.30 11.05
CA PRO A 78 -23.61 2.96 12.20
C PRO A 78 -22.75 1.67 12.03
N ASP A 79 -22.90 0.92 10.96
CA ASP A 79 -22.29 -0.39 10.79
C ASP A 79 -20.75 -0.33 10.61
N SER A 80 -20.21 0.81 10.19
CA SER A 80 -18.75 1.06 10.15
C SER A 80 -18.10 1.06 11.54
N ARG A 81 -18.89 1.19 12.60
CA ARG A 81 -18.46 1.26 14.01
C ARG A 81 -18.57 -0.08 14.75
N ARG A 82 -18.50 -1.19 14.05
CA ARG A 82 -18.48 -2.53 14.68
C ARG A 82 -17.38 -2.61 15.71
N THR A 83 -17.60 -3.40 16.77
CA THR A 83 -16.60 -3.64 17.80
C THR A 83 -15.33 -4.27 17.23
N PHE A 84 -14.19 -4.02 17.87
CA PHE A 84 -12.95 -4.69 17.53
C PHE A 84 -13.10 -6.21 17.78
N PRO A 85 -12.65 -7.07 16.87
CA PRO A 85 -12.91 -8.52 16.92
C PRO A 85 -11.93 -9.25 17.85
N TRP A 86 -11.93 -8.91 19.14
CA TRP A 86 -11.04 -9.50 20.13
C TRP A 86 -11.07 -11.03 20.12
N GLY A 87 -9.90 -11.66 19.92
CA GLY A 87 -9.74 -13.09 19.82
C GLY A 87 -10.12 -13.69 18.45
N HIS A 88 -10.53 -12.86 17.48
CA HIS A 88 -10.91 -13.24 16.12
C HIS A 88 -10.29 -12.31 15.07
N GLU A 89 -9.15 -11.71 15.40
CA GLU A 89 -8.44 -10.79 14.53
C GLU A 89 -7.87 -11.51 13.30
N ASP A 90 -7.84 -10.83 12.17
CA ASP A 90 -7.03 -11.23 11.03
C ASP A 90 -5.55 -10.98 11.33
N PHE A 91 -4.87 -11.98 11.88
CA PHE A 91 -3.46 -11.86 12.29
C PHE A 91 -2.53 -11.63 11.09
N GLU A 92 -2.84 -12.15 9.91
CA GLU A 92 -2.03 -11.91 8.69
C GLU A 92 -2.10 -10.43 8.32
N MET A 93 -3.29 -9.85 8.31
CA MET A 93 -3.49 -8.43 8.03
C MET A 93 -2.85 -7.54 9.11
N MET A 94 -2.95 -7.93 10.39
CA MET A 94 -2.29 -7.21 11.48
C MET A 94 -0.76 -7.20 11.34
N ASP A 95 -0.16 -8.33 11.02
CA ASP A 95 1.28 -8.42 10.84
C ASP A 95 1.73 -7.65 9.61
N PHE A 96 0.96 -7.68 8.53
CA PHE A 96 1.21 -6.84 7.36
C PHE A 96 1.23 -5.34 7.72
N HIS A 97 0.25 -4.85 8.48
CA HIS A 97 0.23 -3.48 8.97
C HIS A 97 1.44 -3.16 9.84
N ARG A 98 1.84 -4.05 10.76
CA ARG A 98 3.04 -3.89 11.59
C ARG A 98 4.30 -3.72 10.74
N TYR A 99 4.48 -4.56 9.71
CA TYR A 99 5.60 -4.46 8.77
C TYR A 99 5.59 -3.12 8.02
N MET A 100 4.45 -2.73 7.48
CA MET A 100 4.33 -1.47 6.73
C MET A 100 4.56 -0.25 7.61
N ILE A 101 4.06 -0.25 8.85
CA ILE A 101 4.32 0.80 9.84
C ILE A 101 5.81 0.87 10.19
N ALA A 102 6.46 -0.28 10.40
CA ALA A 102 7.90 -0.33 10.67
C ALA A 102 8.71 0.23 9.49
N ILE A 103 8.37 -0.13 8.26
CA ILE A 103 9.00 0.42 7.05
C ILE A 103 8.81 1.94 6.99
N HIS A 104 7.57 2.43 7.19
CA HIS A 104 7.29 3.88 7.20
C HIS A 104 8.15 4.62 8.23
N LYS A 105 8.23 4.10 9.47
CA LYS A 105 8.99 4.71 10.55
C LYS A 105 10.51 4.72 10.30
N ASN A 106 11.02 3.71 9.60
CA ASN A 106 12.46 3.56 9.38
C ASN A 106 12.97 4.26 8.12
N LEU A 107 12.10 4.65 7.18
CA LEU A 107 12.51 5.32 5.95
C LEU A 107 12.21 6.83 5.97
N PRO A 108 13.24 7.70 6.11
CA PRO A 108 13.06 9.15 6.04
C PRO A 108 12.37 9.62 4.76
N ALA A 109 12.59 8.94 3.62
CA ALA A 109 11.92 9.23 2.37
C ALA A 109 10.39 9.14 2.48
N LEU A 110 9.85 8.19 3.23
CA LEU A 110 8.40 8.03 3.41
C LEU A 110 7.81 9.10 4.35
N ARG A 111 8.55 9.49 5.38
CA ARG A 111 8.09 10.45 6.39
C ARG A 111 8.21 11.92 5.95
N ARG A 112 9.24 12.27 5.21
CA ARG A 112 9.63 13.67 4.91
C ARG A 112 9.96 13.91 3.45
N GLY A 113 10.01 12.84 2.64
CA GLY A 113 10.51 12.91 1.28
C GLY A 113 9.52 13.51 0.29
N SER A 114 10.07 14.04 -0.78
CA SER A 114 9.31 14.39 -1.96
C SER A 114 8.75 13.15 -2.64
N ILE A 115 7.78 13.37 -3.54
CA ILE A 115 7.19 12.33 -4.37
C ILE A 115 7.39 12.67 -5.85
N LYS A 116 7.64 11.66 -6.67
CA LYS A 116 7.69 11.74 -8.12
C LYS A 116 6.93 10.56 -8.71
N GLN A 117 5.94 10.82 -9.54
CA GLN A 117 5.29 9.78 -10.33
C GLN A 117 6.26 9.26 -11.38
N LEU A 118 6.41 7.95 -11.49
CA LEU A 118 7.29 7.27 -12.45
C LEU A 118 6.48 6.62 -13.59
N ALA A 119 5.32 6.06 -13.26
CA ALA A 119 4.37 5.53 -14.24
C ALA A 119 2.95 5.56 -13.65
N ALA A 120 1.96 5.71 -14.52
CA ALA A 120 0.56 5.52 -14.14
C ALA A 120 -0.26 5.15 -15.37
N ASP A 121 -1.20 4.25 -15.19
CA ASP A 121 -2.28 3.98 -16.13
C ASP A 121 -3.58 3.66 -15.37
N HIS A 122 -4.57 3.07 -16.05
CA HIS A 122 -5.89 2.85 -15.47
C HIS A 122 -5.88 1.98 -14.18
N GLN A 123 -4.96 1.02 -14.07
CA GLN A 123 -4.92 0.05 -12.96
C GLN A 123 -3.55 -0.07 -12.31
N LEU A 124 -2.61 0.78 -12.69
CA LEU A 124 -1.25 0.74 -12.19
C LEU A 124 -0.79 2.13 -11.79
N ILE A 125 -0.14 2.19 -10.64
CA ILE A 125 0.59 3.38 -10.21
C ILE A 125 2.01 3.00 -9.77
N ALA A 126 2.99 3.79 -10.24
CA ALA A 126 4.37 3.71 -9.77
C ALA A 126 4.87 5.10 -9.40
N TYR A 127 5.47 5.22 -8.23
CA TYR A 127 6.04 6.47 -7.75
C TYR A 127 7.28 6.25 -6.91
N GLY A 128 8.16 7.23 -6.93
CA GLY A 128 9.33 7.29 -6.07
C GLY A 128 9.14 8.26 -4.92
N ARG A 129 9.72 7.94 -3.76
CA ARG A 129 9.87 8.82 -2.62
C ARG A 129 11.35 9.07 -2.38
N MET A 130 11.73 10.31 -2.08
CA MET A 130 13.13 10.67 -1.96
C MET A 130 13.39 11.71 -0.86
N HIS A 131 14.41 11.45 -0.05
CA HIS A 131 14.93 12.36 0.98
C HIS A 131 16.43 12.15 1.12
N GLY A 132 17.24 13.08 0.59
CA GLY A 132 18.70 12.92 0.54
C GLY A 132 19.11 11.65 -0.21
N SER A 133 19.93 10.82 0.40
CA SER A 133 20.34 9.51 -0.13
C SER A 133 19.26 8.43 0.00
N ASN A 134 18.30 8.59 0.90
CA ASN A 134 17.25 7.62 1.12
C ASN A 134 16.17 7.76 0.03
N LYS A 135 16.02 6.72 -0.77
CA LYS A 135 15.10 6.68 -1.91
C LYS A 135 14.40 5.35 -1.97
N CYS A 136 13.13 5.37 -2.32
CA CYS A 136 12.36 4.15 -2.54
C CYS A 136 11.38 4.31 -3.71
N VAL A 137 10.95 3.19 -4.23
CA VAL A 137 9.97 3.06 -5.32
C VAL A 137 8.86 2.17 -4.85
N VAL A 138 7.64 2.61 -5.10
CA VAL A 138 6.41 1.86 -4.85
C VAL A 138 5.72 1.63 -6.19
N VAL A 139 5.30 0.41 -6.44
CA VAL A 139 4.47 0.06 -7.59
C VAL A 139 3.29 -0.76 -7.10
N VAL A 140 2.11 -0.42 -7.56
CA VAL A 140 0.87 -1.16 -7.28
C VAL A 140 0.19 -1.48 -8.60
N ASN A 141 -0.12 -2.74 -8.81
CA ASN A 141 -0.91 -3.27 -9.91
C ASN A 141 -2.26 -3.76 -9.39
N ASN A 142 -3.30 -2.94 -9.49
CA ASN A 142 -4.68 -3.31 -9.15
C ASN A 142 -5.43 -3.95 -10.33
N GLY A 143 -4.70 -4.36 -11.37
CA GLY A 143 -5.24 -5.08 -12.52
C GLY A 143 -5.34 -6.58 -12.26
N ASP A 144 -6.14 -7.25 -13.08
CA ASP A 144 -6.38 -8.70 -13.07
C ASP A 144 -5.41 -9.48 -13.97
N TYR A 145 -4.36 -8.83 -14.47
CA TYR A 145 -3.31 -9.43 -15.29
C TYR A 145 -1.91 -9.01 -14.83
N GLU A 146 -0.94 -9.82 -15.21
CA GLU A 146 0.47 -9.59 -14.88
C GLU A 146 1.01 -8.36 -15.63
N ARG A 147 1.81 -7.57 -14.95
CA ARG A 147 2.50 -6.40 -15.50
C ARG A 147 4.01 -6.55 -15.36
N GLN A 148 4.72 -6.27 -16.44
CA GLN A 148 6.19 -6.16 -16.45
C GLN A 148 6.56 -4.80 -16.98
N MET A 149 7.50 -4.11 -16.33
CA MET A 149 7.89 -2.77 -16.72
C MET A 149 9.28 -2.41 -16.25
N GLU A 150 9.90 -1.50 -16.97
CA GLU A 150 11.10 -0.78 -16.56
C GLU A 150 10.73 0.59 -15.98
N LEU A 151 11.14 0.87 -14.77
CA LEU A 151 10.88 2.14 -14.10
C LEU A 151 12.10 3.04 -14.16
N PRO A 152 11.95 4.31 -14.58
CA PRO A 152 13.03 5.27 -14.71
C PRO A 152 13.46 5.82 -13.35
N VAL A 153 14.16 5.03 -12.55
CA VAL A 153 14.57 5.39 -11.17
C VAL A 153 15.62 6.49 -11.15
N TRP A 154 16.26 6.77 -12.29
CA TRP A 154 17.11 7.95 -12.45
C TRP A 154 16.35 9.26 -12.20
N GLU A 155 15.05 9.32 -12.44
CA GLU A 155 14.20 10.50 -12.19
C GLU A 155 14.10 10.87 -10.70
N ILE A 156 14.38 9.92 -9.83
CA ILE A 156 14.47 10.15 -8.39
C ILE A 156 15.92 10.16 -7.89
N GLY A 157 16.88 10.25 -8.84
CA GLY A 157 18.31 10.35 -8.58
C GLY A 157 18.95 9.04 -8.15
N VAL A 158 18.42 7.91 -8.58
CA VAL A 158 19.08 6.59 -8.49
C VAL A 158 19.90 6.42 -9.76
N VAL A 159 21.20 6.67 -9.67
CA VAL A 159 22.12 6.71 -10.82
C VAL A 159 23.30 5.73 -10.62
N GLY A 160 23.96 5.38 -11.73
CA GLY A 160 24.99 4.33 -11.75
C GLY A 160 24.38 2.95 -11.84
N HIS A 161 25.01 1.98 -11.21
CA HIS A 161 24.54 0.59 -11.12
C HIS A 161 24.26 0.17 -9.66
N PRO A 162 23.38 0.89 -8.92
CA PRO A 162 23.04 0.51 -7.57
C PRO A 162 22.14 -0.71 -7.57
N ILE A 163 22.06 -1.36 -6.42
CA ILE A 163 21.09 -2.41 -6.15
C ILE A 163 19.95 -1.80 -5.36
N MET A 164 18.72 -2.05 -5.79
CA MET A 164 17.54 -1.79 -4.98
C MET A 164 17.10 -3.07 -4.27
N ARG A 165 16.70 -2.95 -3.01
CA ARG A 165 16.25 -4.07 -2.19
C ARG A 165 14.76 -4.01 -1.99
N ARG A 166 14.10 -5.14 -2.21
CA ARG A 166 12.69 -5.30 -1.88
C ARG A 166 12.52 -5.31 -0.36
N LEU A 167 11.64 -4.46 0.13
CA LEU A 167 11.23 -4.39 1.53
C LEU A 167 9.87 -5.03 1.76
N MET A 168 9.01 -4.97 0.74
CA MET A 168 7.67 -5.57 0.76
C MET A 168 7.24 -5.97 -0.64
N PHE A 169 6.54 -7.07 -0.73
CA PHE A 169 5.86 -7.54 -1.93
C PHE A 169 4.51 -8.13 -1.53
N THR A 170 3.42 -7.65 -2.15
CA THR A 170 2.09 -8.21 -1.94
C THR A 170 1.63 -8.96 -3.18
N TYR A 171 0.75 -9.92 -3.00
CA TYR A 171 0.14 -10.72 -4.06
C TYR A 171 -1.27 -11.17 -3.63
N ALA A 172 -1.99 -11.85 -4.50
CA ALA A 172 -3.39 -12.21 -4.26
C ALA A 172 -3.62 -12.88 -2.89
N ASP A 173 -2.76 -13.81 -2.50
CA ASP A 173 -2.97 -14.68 -1.34
C ASP A 173 -2.12 -14.28 -0.11
N GLY A 174 -1.42 -13.13 -0.16
CA GLY A 174 -0.59 -12.74 0.97
C GLY A 174 0.48 -11.70 0.65
N TYR A 175 1.55 -11.71 1.42
CA TYR A 175 2.69 -10.84 1.25
C TYR A 175 4.02 -11.52 1.58
N ASN A 176 5.12 -10.89 1.18
CA ASN A 176 6.48 -11.34 1.47
C ASN A 176 7.38 -10.16 1.82
N ALA A 177 7.88 -10.15 3.05
CA ALA A 177 8.83 -9.16 3.57
C ALA A 177 10.31 -9.59 3.41
N GLY A 178 10.56 -10.71 2.72
CA GLY A 178 11.92 -11.20 2.45
C GLY A 178 12.66 -10.27 1.48
N ILE A 179 13.93 -10.04 1.77
CA ILE A 179 14.81 -9.22 0.95
C ILE A 179 15.07 -9.93 -0.38
N LYS A 180 14.89 -9.20 -1.49
CA LYS A 180 15.31 -9.59 -2.82
C LYS A 180 15.99 -8.39 -3.47
N GLU A 181 17.08 -8.63 -4.18
CA GLU A 181 17.84 -7.58 -4.86
C GLU A 181 17.38 -7.42 -6.31
N TYR A 182 17.37 -6.17 -6.76
CA TYR A 182 17.01 -5.74 -8.10
C TYR A 182 18.13 -4.85 -8.62
N GLU A 183 18.74 -5.23 -9.72
CA GLU A 183 19.78 -4.44 -10.37
C GLU A 183 19.17 -3.22 -11.06
N VAL A 184 19.84 -2.08 -10.93
CA VAL A 184 19.51 -0.89 -11.71
C VAL A 184 20.46 -0.82 -12.91
N LYS A 185 19.93 -0.88 -14.11
CA LYS A 185 20.68 -0.81 -15.39
C LYS A 185 20.25 0.45 -16.13
N ASP A 186 21.20 1.25 -16.55
CA ASP A 186 20.96 2.50 -17.29
C ASP A 186 19.92 3.42 -16.61
N GLY A 187 19.94 3.47 -15.26
CA GLY A 187 19.01 4.26 -14.46
C GLY A 187 17.60 3.70 -14.36
N LYS A 188 17.39 2.46 -14.80
CA LYS A 188 16.08 1.79 -14.76
C LYS A 188 16.13 0.55 -13.89
N VAL A 189 15.01 0.22 -13.27
CA VAL A 189 14.79 -1.05 -12.57
C VAL A 189 13.62 -1.79 -13.21
N GLU A 190 13.82 -3.06 -13.51
CA GLU A 190 12.75 -3.90 -14.03
C GLU A 190 11.99 -4.55 -12.89
N VAL A 191 10.66 -4.50 -12.97
CA VAL A 191 9.75 -5.14 -12.02
C VAL A 191 8.69 -5.95 -12.75
N LYS A 192 8.30 -7.06 -12.14
CA LYS A 192 7.23 -7.94 -12.59
C LYS A 192 6.23 -8.10 -11.46
N LEU A 193 4.97 -7.75 -11.73
CA LEU A 193 3.89 -7.75 -10.75
C LEU A 193 2.75 -8.64 -11.25
N PRO A 194 2.39 -9.70 -10.51
CA PRO A 194 1.18 -10.46 -10.79
C PRO A 194 -0.08 -9.60 -10.59
N PRO A 195 -1.27 -10.13 -10.91
CA PRO A 195 -2.54 -9.46 -10.58
C PRO A 195 -2.64 -9.10 -9.11
N TYR A 196 -3.27 -7.96 -8.81
CA TYR A 196 -3.57 -7.50 -7.44
C TYR A 196 -2.35 -7.54 -6.51
N SER A 197 -1.29 -6.85 -6.90
CA SER A 197 -0.02 -6.90 -6.19
C SER A 197 0.67 -5.55 -6.08
N GLY A 198 1.57 -5.44 -5.12
CA GLY A 198 2.41 -4.27 -4.96
C GLY A 198 3.83 -4.62 -4.56
N ILE A 199 4.77 -3.74 -4.87
CA ILE A 199 6.17 -3.87 -4.49
C ILE A 199 6.71 -2.55 -3.95
N LEU A 200 7.49 -2.64 -2.88
CA LEU A 200 8.25 -1.54 -2.32
C LEU A 200 9.73 -1.88 -2.38
N LEU A 201 10.47 -1.09 -3.14
CA LEU A 201 11.93 -1.18 -3.28
C LEU A 201 12.58 0.03 -2.61
N SER A 202 13.74 -0.17 -2.00
CA SER A 202 14.58 0.89 -1.45
C SER A 202 16.02 0.75 -1.92
N VAL A 203 16.71 1.88 -2.12
CA VAL A 203 18.15 1.85 -2.37
C VAL A 203 18.83 1.33 -1.12
N GLY A 204 19.61 0.28 -1.26
CA GLY A 204 20.43 -0.24 -0.16
C GLY A 204 21.45 0.79 0.28
N GLU A 205 21.64 0.98 1.58
CA GLU A 205 22.83 1.65 2.06
C GLU A 205 24.05 0.81 1.65
N LYS A 206 25.05 1.45 1.07
CA LYS A 206 26.36 0.81 0.92
C LYS A 206 26.86 0.50 2.33
N ARG A 207 27.00 -0.77 2.67
CA ARG A 207 27.73 -1.22 3.84
C ARG A 207 29.20 -0.87 3.70
#